data_5e3ce27ffd50fdf8b57e5a0d906569a2
#
_entry.id   5e3ce27ffd50fdf8b57e5a0d906569a2
#
_cell.length_a   1.000
_cell.length_b   1.000
_cell.length_c   1.000
_cell.angle_alpha   90.00
_cell.angle_beta   90.00
_cell.angle_gamma   90.00
#
_symmetry.space_group_name_H-M   'P 1'
#
loop_
_entity.id
_entity.type
_entity.pdbx_description
1 polymer ?
#
loop_
_entity_poly.entity_id
_entity_poly.type
_entity_poly.pdbx_seq_one_letter_code
_entity_poly.pdbx_strand_id
1 'polypeptide(L)'
;MSDVRAPKELDRAFQRLHQTARMTNASAESNAFREAQLKSERLRIRIVLGVVGATILLRVLRTLVVGGHENVSSSLMMCGLLAVFSAYEYFMLRAVNRAIQNGREYGNWVWLSNIILETCLPALAVAFLSSGSIDPIYRPLANPAGLAFFLLISLSTLRLNPGLCRLSGLAAALSYLVASAYLGWRPALSPGTSILSPQRAVFGYAIALVIGGFASGMVAGEIRKQVEAALREAEAQRQVDRLEHDLSVARSIQQSLLPNVTPEICGFEIAGWNRPADQTGGDYYDWQVLPNGTMVAELADVTGHGIGPALLAAVCRAYARAIFSRGDNLLDAMVQLNAELIGDIGEGRFVTFVAAVCVPGGTRVELLSAGHGPLFVYFLSEDRFEEIGAQGLPLGISSQFVSDPPKLLDLNKGDLLVLATDGFFEWTNGEGEQFGVIRAEETIRKSKEKRPSELISTLYAAVLAFSGGTKQQDDLTAVVIKRT
;
A
#
# COMPACT_ATOMS: atom_id res chain seq x y z
N MET A 1 -12.64 -27.34 -36.70
CA MET A 1 -12.87 -27.78 -35.30
C MET A 1 -11.51 -27.92 -34.63
N SER A 2 -10.99 -26.84 -34.09
CA SER A 2 -9.74 -26.86 -33.33
C SER A 2 -9.87 -25.90 -32.15
N ASP A 3 -9.92 -26.50 -31.04
CA ASP A 3 -9.45 -26.15 -29.69
C ASP A 3 -9.96 -24.89 -28.97
N VAL A 4 -11.12 -25.07 -28.33
CA VAL A 4 -11.65 -24.19 -27.24
C VAL A 4 -11.01 -24.58 -25.88
N ARG A 5 -9.75 -25.02 -25.81
CA ARG A 5 -9.10 -25.42 -24.54
C ARG A 5 -8.27 -24.35 -23.86
N ALA A 6 -7.82 -23.32 -24.57
CA ALA A 6 -6.96 -22.27 -24.05
C ALA A 6 -7.58 -21.42 -22.91
N PRO A 7 -8.86 -21.00 -22.90
CA PRO A 7 -9.40 -20.15 -21.85
C PRO A 7 -9.47 -20.83 -20.47
N LYS A 8 -9.73 -22.14 -20.41
CA LYS A 8 -9.89 -22.87 -19.13
C LYS A 8 -8.56 -23.14 -18.41
N GLU A 9 -7.46 -23.24 -19.14
CA GLU A 9 -6.13 -23.41 -18.53
C GLU A 9 -5.59 -22.09 -17.98
N LEU A 10 -5.85 -20.99 -18.67
CA LEU A 10 -5.51 -19.63 -18.20
C LEU A 10 -6.27 -19.28 -16.91
N ASP A 11 -7.56 -19.59 -16.85
CA ASP A 11 -8.41 -19.37 -15.68
C ASP A 11 -7.94 -20.22 -14.47
N ARG A 12 -7.54 -21.47 -14.72
CA ARG A 12 -6.94 -22.33 -13.70
C ARG A 12 -5.56 -21.84 -13.22
N ALA A 13 -4.75 -21.29 -14.12
CA ALA A 13 -3.46 -20.68 -13.76
C ALA A 13 -3.67 -19.41 -12.93
N PHE A 14 -4.62 -18.57 -13.31
CA PHE A 14 -5.01 -17.37 -12.55
C PHE A 14 -5.55 -17.72 -11.15
N GLN A 15 -6.41 -18.72 -11.04
CA GLN A 15 -6.93 -19.19 -9.74
C GLN A 15 -5.80 -19.76 -8.87
N ARG A 16 -4.86 -20.51 -9.44
CA ARG A 16 -3.68 -21.02 -8.71
C ARG A 16 -2.78 -19.88 -8.23
N LEU A 17 -2.51 -18.86 -9.06
CA LEU A 17 -1.74 -17.67 -8.68
C LEU A 17 -2.43 -16.89 -7.56
N HIS A 18 -3.74 -16.68 -7.63
CA HIS A 18 -4.51 -16.04 -6.57
C HIS A 18 -4.53 -16.86 -5.27
N GLN A 19 -4.59 -18.17 -5.38
CA GLN A 19 -4.56 -19.05 -4.21
C GLN A 19 -3.18 -19.08 -3.57
N THR A 20 -2.12 -19.09 -4.37
CA THR A 20 -0.72 -19.01 -3.90
C THR A 20 -0.44 -17.65 -3.26
N ALA A 21 -0.90 -16.55 -3.85
CA ALA A 21 -0.77 -15.20 -3.29
C ALA A 21 -1.52 -15.07 -1.94
N ARG A 22 -2.72 -15.65 -1.82
CA ARG A 22 -3.46 -15.68 -0.53
C ARG A 22 -2.73 -16.51 0.53
N MET A 23 -2.13 -17.64 0.15
CA MET A 23 -1.35 -18.48 1.08
C MET A 23 -0.05 -17.80 1.53
N THR A 24 0.64 -17.09 0.64
CA THR A 24 1.85 -16.33 0.99
C THR A 24 1.51 -15.13 1.89
N ASN A 25 0.42 -14.42 1.65
CA ASN A 25 -0.03 -13.31 2.51
C ASN A 25 -0.43 -13.82 3.90
N ALA A 26 -1.21 -14.91 3.99
CA ALA A 26 -1.59 -15.51 5.28
C ALA A 26 -0.36 -15.99 6.08
N SER A 27 0.66 -16.51 5.43
CA SER A 27 1.92 -16.90 6.07
C SER A 27 2.74 -15.71 6.53
N ALA A 28 2.74 -14.60 5.78
CA ALA A 28 3.42 -13.36 6.13
C ALA A 28 2.76 -12.67 7.33
N GLU A 29 1.41 -12.58 7.35
CA GLU A 29 0.63 -12.08 8.50
C GLU A 29 0.91 -12.89 9.77
N SER A 30 0.91 -14.23 9.66
CA SER A 30 1.23 -15.14 10.76
C SER A 30 2.64 -14.89 11.30
N ASN A 31 3.61 -14.67 10.43
CA ASN A 31 5.00 -14.38 10.80
C ASN A 31 5.14 -13.00 11.47
N ALA A 32 4.48 -11.96 10.95
CA ALA A 32 4.51 -10.62 11.52
C ALA A 32 3.88 -10.58 12.93
N PHE A 33 2.71 -11.24 13.12
CA PHE A 33 2.10 -11.35 14.44
C PHE A 33 2.98 -12.11 15.43
N ARG A 34 3.60 -13.20 14.99
CA ARG A 34 4.52 -13.99 15.81
C ARG A 34 5.74 -13.18 16.26
N GLU A 35 6.30 -12.39 15.38
CA GLU A 35 7.41 -11.49 15.72
C GLU A 35 6.97 -10.44 16.75
N ALA A 36 5.78 -9.87 16.59
CA ALA A 36 5.20 -8.94 17.56
C ALA A 36 5.00 -9.61 18.93
N GLN A 37 4.51 -10.85 18.96
CA GLN A 37 4.33 -11.64 20.18
C GLN A 37 5.66 -11.89 20.87
N LEU A 38 6.70 -12.31 20.16
CA LEU A 38 8.05 -12.51 20.73
C LEU A 38 8.67 -11.21 21.25
N LYS A 39 8.45 -10.09 20.57
CA LYS A 39 8.89 -8.75 21.03
C LYS A 39 8.18 -8.35 22.32
N SER A 40 6.89 -8.62 22.44
CA SER A 40 6.10 -8.37 23.65
C SER A 40 6.56 -9.25 24.81
N GLU A 41 6.82 -10.54 24.57
CA GLU A 41 7.36 -11.45 25.58
C GLU A 41 8.76 -11.03 26.05
N ARG A 42 9.61 -10.58 25.14
CA ARG A 42 10.90 -9.98 25.48
C ARG A 42 10.77 -8.79 26.44
N LEU A 43 9.78 -7.91 26.21
CA LEU A 43 9.50 -6.79 27.07
C LEU A 43 9.05 -7.27 28.45
N ARG A 44 8.12 -8.26 28.50
CA ARG A 44 7.64 -8.87 29.74
C ARG A 44 8.78 -9.40 30.61
N ILE A 45 9.67 -10.21 30.02
CA ILE A 45 10.81 -10.79 30.73
C ILE A 45 11.74 -9.70 31.27
N ARG A 46 11.98 -8.63 30.51
CA ARG A 46 12.80 -7.49 30.97
C ARG A 46 12.16 -6.77 32.18
N ILE A 47 10.84 -6.61 32.16
CA ILE A 47 10.13 -6.01 33.30
C ILE A 47 10.24 -6.92 34.53
N VAL A 48 10.04 -8.23 34.37
CA VAL A 48 10.19 -9.21 35.47
C VAL A 48 11.61 -9.14 36.04
N LEU A 49 12.64 -9.18 35.23
CA LEU A 49 14.03 -9.02 35.67
C LEU A 49 14.29 -7.71 36.40
N GLY A 50 13.72 -6.61 35.92
CA GLY A 50 13.83 -5.29 36.57
C GLY A 50 13.19 -5.27 37.95
N VAL A 51 11.97 -5.84 38.08
CA VAL A 51 11.26 -5.94 39.37
C VAL A 51 12.01 -6.84 40.37
N VAL A 52 12.49 -7.99 39.90
CA VAL A 52 13.26 -8.89 40.76
C VAL A 52 14.57 -8.25 41.18
N GLY A 53 15.29 -7.57 40.28
CA GLY A 53 16.51 -6.84 40.60
C GLY A 53 16.28 -5.72 41.64
N ALA A 54 15.20 -4.96 41.48
CA ALA A 54 14.80 -3.93 42.45
C ALA A 54 14.49 -4.56 43.84
N THR A 55 13.79 -5.73 43.83
CA THR A 55 13.49 -6.45 45.08
C THR A 55 14.75 -6.91 45.80
N ILE A 56 15.73 -7.46 45.06
CA ILE A 56 17.04 -7.82 45.63
C ILE A 56 17.72 -6.61 46.23
N LEU A 57 17.79 -5.53 45.48
CA LEU A 57 18.44 -4.26 45.96
C LEU A 57 17.81 -3.73 47.25
N LEU A 58 16.48 -3.63 47.28
CA LEU A 58 15.74 -3.18 48.46
C LEU A 58 15.98 -4.10 49.65
N ARG A 59 16.06 -5.41 49.46
CA ARG A 59 16.38 -6.34 50.56
C ARG A 59 17.78 -6.17 51.08
N VAL A 60 18.76 -6.04 50.18
CA VAL A 60 20.18 -5.80 50.59
C VAL A 60 20.28 -4.50 51.36
N LEU A 61 19.71 -3.42 50.87
CA LEU A 61 19.69 -2.13 51.58
C LEU A 61 19.04 -2.24 52.96
N ARG A 62 17.89 -2.91 53.07
CA ARG A 62 17.22 -3.10 54.36
C ARG A 62 18.10 -3.90 55.34
N THR A 63 18.76 -4.95 54.87
CA THR A 63 19.65 -5.77 55.73
C THR A 63 20.85 -4.97 56.21
N LEU A 64 21.39 -4.07 55.38
CA LEU A 64 22.50 -3.18 55.78
C LEU A 64 22.09 -2.08 56.77
N VAL A 65 20.84 -1.55 56.67
CA VAL A 65 20.39 -0.44 57.50
C VAL A 65 19.83 -0.92 58.85
N VAL A 66 19.05 -2.03 58.86
CA VAL A 66 18.29 -2.50 60.04
C VAL A 66 19.09 -3.44 60.95
N GLY A 67 20.12 -4.07 60.49
CA GLY A 67 21.12 -4.89 61.19
C GLY A 67 20.64 -5.72 62.40
N GLY A 68 20.13 -6.96 62.13
CA GLY A 68 19.82 -7.94 63.17
C GLY A 68 20.18 -9.34 62.71
N HIS A 69 20.87 -10.15 63.53
CA HIS A 69 21.40 -11.46 63.14
C HIS A 69 20.29 -12.46 62.64
N GLU A 70 19.09 -12.39 63.16
CA GLU A 70 17.97 -13.25 62.75
C GLU A 70 17.43 -12.95 61.33
N ASN A 71 17.62 -11.72 60.85
CA ASN A 71 17.13 -11.30 59.52
C ASN A 71 18.13 -11.58 58.39
N VAL A 72 19.41 -11.78 58.66
CA VAL A 72 20.47 -11.96 57.66
C VAL A 72 20.33 -13.30 56.92
N SER A 73 20.11 -14.39 57.64
CA SER A 73 19.96 -15.71 57.04
C SER A 73 18.77 -15.83 56.09
N SER A 74 17.58 -15.32 56.49
CA SER A 74 16.39 -15.32 55.66
C SER A 74 16.50 -14.38 54.44
N SER A 75 17.21 -13.27 54.60
CA SER A 75 17.50 -12.34 53.53
C SER A 75 18.46 -12.95 52.48
N LEU A 76 19.51 -13.61 52.91
CA LEU A 76 20.45 -14.33 52.04
C LEU A 76 19.78 -15.46 51.25
N MET A 77 18.93 -16.25 51.93
CA MET A 77 18.20 -17.35 51.27
C MET A 77 17.25 -16.79 50.19
N MET A 78 16.52 -15.71 50.46
CA MET A 78 15.66 -15.09 49.49
C MET A 78 16.45 -14.46 48.33
N CYS A 79 17.54 -13.76 48.60
CA CYS A 79 18.37 -13.20 47.54
C CYS A 79 18.96 -14.31 46.67
N GLY A 80 19.34 -15.46 47.24
CA GLY A 80 19.77 -16.65 46.51
C GLY A 80 18.65 -17.19 45.59
N LEU A 81 17.42 -17.33 46.09
CA LEU A 81 16.28 -17.77 45.34
C LEU A 81 15.96 -16.82 44.16
N LEU A 82 15.94 -15.51 44.43
CA LEU A 82 15.74 -14.48 43.43
C LEU A 82 16.84 -14.43 42.37
N ALA A 83 18.10 -14.69 42.76
CA ALA A 83 19.24 -14.78 41.85
C ALA A 83 19.11 -15.96 40.89
N VAL A 84 18.75 -17.17 41.41
CA VAL A 84 18.50 -18.34 40.56
C VAL A 84 17.36 -18.08 39.58
N PHE A 85 16.28 -17.49 40.04
CA PHE A 85 15.17 -17.10 39.18
C PHE A 85 15.57 -16.06 38.11
N SER A 86 16.36 -15.05 38.50
CA SER A 86 16.89 -14.07 37.54
C SER A 86 17.80 -14.71 36.48
N ALA A 87 18.59 -15.69 36.84
CA ALA A 87 19.44 -16.44 35.91
C ALA A 87 18.59 -17.23 34.91
N TYR A 88 17.50 -17.85 35.38
CA TYR A 88 16.54 -18.54 34.53
C TYR A 88 15.83 -17.56 33.56
N GLU A 89 15.31 -16.47 34.03
CA GLU A 89 14.65 -15.45 33.19
C GLU A 89 15.62 -14.82 32.19
N TYR A 90 16.88 -14.62 32.57
CA TYR A 90 17.93 -14.18 31.63
C TYR A 90 18.21 -15.20 30.54
N PHE A 91 18.21 -16.50 30.88
CA PHE A 91 18.31 -17.57 29.88
C PHE A 91 17.11 -17.54 28.91
N MET A 92 15.88 -17.40 29.43
CA MET A 92 14.68 -17.25 28.62
C MET A 92 14.74 -16.01 27.72
N LEU A 93 15.23 -14.89 28.23
CA LEU A 93 15.45 -13.67 27.44
C LEU A 93 16.40 -13.91 26.26
N ARG A 94 17.51 -14.64 26.50
CA ARG A 94 18.45 -15.02 25.43
C ARG A 94 17.80 -15.97 24.42
N ALA A 95 16.99 -16.91 24.88
CA ALA A 95 16.25 -17.82 24.01
C ALA A 95 15.27 -17.06 23.11
N VAL A 96 14.45 -16.16 23.68
CA VAL A 96 13.51 -15.33 22.92
C VAL A 96 14.24 -14.43 21.91
N ASN A 97 15.37 -13.81 22.29
CA ASN A 97 16.17 -13.02 21.35
C ASN A 97 16.70 -13.85 20.17
N ARG A 98 17.17 -15.08 20.42
CA ARG A 98 17.59 -16.00 19.36
C ARG A 98 16.41 -16.42 18.47
N ALA A 99 15.23 -16.62 19.05
CA ALA A 99 14.03 -16.94 18.29
C ALA A 99 13.64 -15.80 17.33
N ILE A 100 13.69 -14.55 17.79
CA ILE A 100 13.46 -13.36 16.96
C ILE A 100 14.48 -13.28 15.81
N GLN A 101 15.76 -13.51 16.10
CA GLN A 101 16.82 -13.43 15.08
C GLN A 101 16.74 -14.54 14.02
N ASN A 102 16.37 -15.76 14.44
CA ASN A 102 16.41 -16.96 13.60
C ASN A 102 15.02 -17.35 13.04
N GLY A 103 13.96 -16.60 13.34
CA GLY A 103 12.59 -16.92 12.93
C GLY A 103 12.07 -18.25 13.50
N ARG A 104 12.62 -18.74 14.63
CA ARG A 104 12.21 -20.01 15.23
C ARG A 104 11.03 -19.87 16.16
N GLU A 105 10.23 -20.92 16.23
CA GLU A 105 9.12 -21.06 17.18
C GLU A 105 9.51 -21.94 18.37
N TYR A 106 8.98 -21.57 19.53
CA TYR A 106 8.97 -22.45 20.69
C TYR A 106 7.62 -23.14 20.82
N GLY A 107 7.65 -24.43 21.10
CA GLY A 107 6.43 -25.20 21.37
C GLY A 107 5.72 -24.71 22.64
N ASN A 108 4.42 -24.95 22.73
CA ASN A 108 3.60 -24.54 23.87
C ASN A 108 4.10 -25.03 25.22
N TRP A 109 4.84 -26.13 25.24
CA TRP A 109 5.41 -26.69 26.47
C TRP A 109 6.48 -25.77 27.12
N VAL A 110 7.22 -24.98 26.30
CA VAL A 110 8.20 -24.02 26.82
C VAL A 110 7.49 -22.91 27.59
N TRP A 111 6.40 -22.41 27.03
CA TRP A 111 5.59 -21.37 27.69
C TRP A 111 4.88 -21.89 28.95
N LEU A 112 4.41 -23.14 28.91
CA LEU A 112 3.81 -23.80 30.06
C LEU A 112 4.82 -23.98 31.21
N SER A 113 6.02 -24.49 30.92
CA SER A 113 7.08 -24.66 31.92
C SER A 113 7.51 -23.34 32.53
N ASN A 114 7.58 -22.27 31.71
CA ASN A 114 7.87 -20.92 32.19
C ASN A 114 6.78 -20.40 33.16
N ILE A 115 5.50 -20.59 32.86
CA ILE A 115 4.40 -20.20 33.76
C ILE A 115 4.49 -20.93 35.11
N ILE A 116 4.73 -22.23 35.10
CA ILE A 116 4.86 -23.03 36.31
C ILE A 116 6.04 -22.52 37.16
N LEU A 117 7.19 -22.30 36.55
CA LEU A 117 8.40 -21.82 37.23
C LEU A 117 8.19 -20.41 37.83
N GLU A 118 7.58 -19.51 37.08
CA GLU A 118 7.27 -18.16 37.54
C GLU A 118 6.31 -18.15 38.73
N THR A 119 5.31 -19.01 38.74
CA THR A 119 4.32 -19.10 39.83
C THR A 119 4.88 -19.85 41.06
N CYS A 120 5.85 -20.74 40.89
CA CYS A 120 6.54 -21.39 42.02
C CYS A 120 7.34 -20.42 42.89
N LEU A 121 7.93 -19.35 42.31
CA LEU A 121 8.75 -18.42 43.09
C LEU A 121 7.97 -17.71 44.22
N PRO A 122 6.83 -17.04 43.96
CA PRO A 122 6.02 -16.46 45.04
C PRO A 122 5.52 -17.51 46.03
N ALA A 123 5.17 -18.71 45.57
CA ALA A 123 4.75 -19.80 46.42
C ALA A 123 5.82 -20.23 47.42
N LEU A 124 7.07 -20.42 46.95
CA LEU A 124 8.22 -20.70 47.78
C LEU A 124 8.50 -19.55 48.76
N ALA A 125 8.39 -18.31 48.31
CA ALA A 125 8.54 -17.16 49.19
C ALA A 125 7.46 -17.12 50.30
N VAL A 126 6.21 -17.46 49.99
CA VAL A 126 5.15 -17.58 50.98
C VAL A 126 5.46 -18.75 51.96
N ALA A 127 5.90 -19.88 51.47
CA ALA A 127 6.17 -21.05 52.28
C ALA A 127 7.36 -20.87 53.24
N PHE A 128 8.48 -20.32 52.74
CA PHE A 128 9.71 -20.31 53.50
C PHE A 128 10.03 -19.01 54.25
N LEU A 129 9.38 -17.88 53.89
CA LEU A 129 9.64 -16.57 54.49
C LEU A 129 8.57 -16.10 55.44
N SER A 130 7.65 -16.98 55.83
CA SER A 130 6.63 -16.64 56.81
C SER A 130 7.27 -16.53 58.18
N SER A 131 7.05 -15.37 58.83
CA SER A 131 7.63 -15.09 60.17
C SER A 131 7.04 -16.04 61.22
N GLY A 132 7.93 -16.59 62.07
CA GLY A 132 7.53 -17.49 63.15
C GLY A 132 6.63 -16.83 64.23
N SER A 133 6.55 -15.50 64.29
CA SER A 133 5.75 -14.73 65.24
C SER A 133 4.26 -14.69 64.90
N ILE A 134 3.86 -15.09 63.70
CA ILE A 134 2.46 -15.09 63.26
C ILE A 134 1.91 -16.51 63.36
N ASP A 135 0.66 -16.63 63.84
CA ASP A 135 -0.07 -17.91 63.87
C ASP A 135 -0.02 -18.57 62.45
N PRO A 136 0.36 -19.87 62.39
CA PRO A 136 0.51 -20.57 61.12
C PRO A 136 -0.63 -20.42 60.12
N ILE A 137 -1.83 -20.31 60.62
CA ILE A 137 -3.07 -20.19 59.82
C ILE A 137 -3.12 -18.84 59.04
N TYR A 138 -2.55 -17.77 59.62
CA TYR A 138 -2.57 -16.42 59.01
C TYR A 138 -1.32 -16.12 58.15
N ARG A 139 -0.25 -16.93 58.24
CA ARG A 139 1.00 -16.74 57.52
C ARG A 139 0.86 -16.54 56.00
N PRO A 140 0.00 -17.33 55.32
CA PRO A 140 -0.17 -17.11 53.88
C PRO A 140 -0.76 -15.73 53.53
N LEU A 141 -1.61 -15.18 54.36
CA LEU A 141 -2.28 -13.90 54.16
C LEU A 141 -1.41 -12.71 54.56
N ALA A 142 -0.55 -12.89 55.55
CA ALA A 142 0.34 -11.83 56.06
C ALA A 142 1.61 -11.63 55.23
N ASN A 143 1.94 -12.55 54.31
CA ASN A 143 3.15 -12.49 53.55
C ASN A 143 3.00 -11.61 52.27
N PRO A 144 3.72 -10.50 52.14
CA PRO A 144 3.61 -9.61 50.99
C PRO A 144 4.07 -10.27 49.65
N ALA A 145 4.79 -11.42 49.69
CA ALA A 145 5.14 -12.16 48.51
C ALA A 145 3.90 -12.67 47.74
N GLY A 146 2.73 -12.76 48.40
CA GLY A 146 1.47 -13.03 47.72
C GLY A 146 1.11 -12.02 46.66
N LEU A 147 1.49 -10.75 46.79
CA LEU A 147 1.25 -9.72 45.77
C LEU A 147 1.99 -10.00 44.45
N ALA A 148 3.09 -10.73 44.48
CA ALA A 148 3.85 -11.06 43.29
C ALA A 148 3.04 -11.93 42.32
N PHE A 149 2.08 -12.74 42.80
CA PHE A 149 1.17 -13.48 41.91
C PHE A 149 0.35 -12.56 41.02
N PHE A 150 -0.24 -11.50 41.60
CA PHE A 150 -1.03 -10.53 40.84
C PHE A 150 -0.17 -9.78 39.82
N LEU A 151 1.07 -9.44 40.17
CA LEU A 151 2.01 -8.82 39.25
C LEU A 151 2.31 -9.75 38.06
N LEU A 152 2.61 -11.01 38.30
CA LEU A 152 2.92 -11.99 37.24
C LEU A 152 1.70 -12.28 36.37
N ILE A 153 0.50 -12.36 36.96
CA ILE A 153 -0.77 -12.50 36.22
C ILE A 153 -1.02 -11.28 35.35
N SER A 154 -0.84 -10.06 35.87
CA SER A 154 -1.00 -8.83 35.11
C SER A 154 0.01 -8.75 33.95
N LEU A 155 1.27 -9.08 34.17
CA LEU A 155 2.30 -9.13 33.14
C LEU A 155 2.08 -10.21 32.11
N SER A 156 1.28 -11.26 32.42
CA SER A 156 0.93 -12.31 31.44
C SER A 156 0.13 -11.79 30.26
N THR A 157 -0.53 -10.62 30.35
CA THR A 157 -1.21 -9.95 29.22
C THR A 157 -0.27 -9.69 28.07
N LEU A 158 1.01 -9.42 28.36
CA LEU A 158 2.05 -9.20 27.36
C LEU A 158 2.44 -10.46 26.55
N ARG A 159 1.94 -11.65 26.94
CA ARG A 159 2.07 -12.87 26.14
C ARG A 159 1.20 -12.86 24.90
N LEU A 160 0.23 -11.95 24.81
CA LEU A 160 -0.75 -11.84 23.71
C LEU A 160 -1.47 -13.17 23.41
N ASN A 161 -1.59 -14.01 24.43
CA ASN A 161 -2.25 -15.32 24.36
C ASN A 161 -3.21 -15.50 25.53
N PRO A 162 -4.53 -15.39 25.29
CA PRO A 162 -5.55 -15.50 26.33
C PRO A 162 -5.51 -16.83 27.10
N GLY A 163 -5.16 -17.93 26.41
CA GLY A 163 -5.04 -19.25 27.02
C GLY A 163 -3.94 -19.31 28.06
N LEU A 164 -2.75 -18.79 27.74
CA LEU A 164 -1.62 -18.74 28.66
C LEU A 164 -1.87 -17.82 29.86
N CYS A 165 -2.62 -16.71 29.66
CA CYS A 165 -3.00 -15.84 30.79
C CYS A 165 -3.94 -16.53 31.77
N ARG A 166 -4.97 -17.24 31.26
CA ARG A 166 -5.90 -18.03 32.12
C ARG A 166 -5.14 -19.13 32.87
N LEU A 167 -4.20 -19.76 32.19
CA LEU A 167 -3.34 -20.79 32.77
C LEU A 167 -2.43 -20.23 33.87
N SER A 168 -1.90 -19.01 33.70
CA SER A 168 -1.09 -18.33 34.72
C SER A 168 -1.92 -18.10 36.00
N GLY A 169 -3.19 -17.68 35.89
CA GLY A 169 -4.08 -17.52 37.03
C GLY A 169 -4.37 -18.83 37.76
N LEU A 170 -4.62 -19.91 37.01
CA LEU A 170 -4.86 -21.25 37.57
C LEU A 170 -3.59 -21.79 38.25
N ALA A 171 -2.44 -21.68 37.63
CA ALA A 171 -1.17 -22.12 38.20
C ALA A 171 -0.79 -21.31 39.45
N ALA A 172 -1.03 -20.01 39.46
CA ALA A 172 -0.84 -19.15 40.61
C ALA A 172 -1.74 -19.56 41.78
N ALA A 173 -3.03 -19.80 41.53
CA ALA A 173 -3.97 -20.23 42.57
C ALA A 173 -3.58 -21.60 43.16
N LEU A 174 -3.23 -22.55 42.30
CA LEU A 174 -2.80 -23.88 42.74
C LEU A 174 -1.52 -23.82 43.58
N SER A 175 -0.49 -23.11 43.12
CA SER A 175 0.80 -22.97 43.83
C SER A 175 0.62 -22.23 45.17
N TYR A 176 -0.27 -21.22 45.23
CA TYR A 176 -0.62 -20.53 46.45
C TYR A 176 -1.34 -21.45 47.45
N LEU A 177 -2.31 -22.28 47.02
CA LEU A 177 -2.99 -23.23 47.86
C LEU A 177 -2.04 -24.33 48.38
N VAL A 178 -1.13 -24.82 47.55
CA VAL A 178 -0.12 -25.81 47.96
C VAL A 178 0.82 -25.19 49.02
N ALA A 179 1.31 -23.96 48.84
CA ALA A 179 2.13 -23.28 49.82
C ALA A 179 1.37 -23.02 51.13
N SER A 180 0.09 -22.67 51.06
CA SER A 180 -0.77 -22.48 52.22
C SER A 180 -1.01 -23.77 52.98
N ALA A 181 -1.24 -24.88 52.27
CA ALA A 181 -1.39 -26.21 52.87
C ALA A 181 -0.15 -26.70 53.58
N TYR A 182 1.04 -26.38 53.01
CA TYR A 182 2.35 -26.67 53.64
C TYR A 182 2.50 -25.91 54.97
N LEU A 183 2.00 -24.69 55.06
CA LEU A 183 1.99 -23.86 56.28
C LEU A 183 0.94 -24.26 57.30
N GLY A 184 0.20 -25.36 57.05
CA GLY A 184 -0.82 -25.90 57.99
C GLY A 184 -2.25 -25.42 57.71
N TRP A 185 -2.52 -24.67 56.64
CA TRP A 185 -3.89 -24.36 56.23
C TRP A 185 -4.63 -25.64 55.82
N ARG A 186 -5.90 -25.76 56.27
CA ARG A 186 -6.80 -26.84 55.90
C ARG A 186 -8.16 -26.24 55.50
N PRO A 187 -8.78 -26.72 54.43
CA PRO A 187 -10.12 -26.28 54.04
C PRO A 187 -11.12 -26.66 55.14
N ALA A 188 -11.80 -25.66 55.74
CA ALA A 188 -12.88 -25.88 56.69
C ALA A 188 -14.21 -25.66 56.01
N LEU A 189 -15.01 -26.73 55.94
CA LEU A 189 -16.38 -26.71 55.39
C LEU A 189 -17.46 -26.56 56.48
N SER A 190 -17.10 -26.25 57.72
CA SER A 190 -18.01 -26.17 58.81
C SER A 190 -18.98 -24.99 58.69
N PRO A 191 -20.32 -25.21 58.81
CA PRO A 191 -21.29 -24.12 58.85
C PRO A 191 -21.09 -23.33 60.17
N GLY A 192 -20.97 -22.01 60.09
CA GLY A 192 -20.89 -21.15 61.29
C GLY A 192 -19.59 -20.37 61.50
N THR A 193 -18.55 -20.58 60.68
CA THR A 193 -17.32 -19.75 60.75
C THR A 193 -17.54 -18.39 60.08
N SER A 194 -16.99 -17.31 60.69
CA SER A 194 -17.01 -15.96 60.12
C SER A 194 -16.47 -15.94 58.71
N ILE A 195 -16.99 -15.04 57.85
CA ILE A 195 -16.49 -14.78 56.49
C ILE A 195 -15.01 -14.37 56.53
N LEU A 196 -14.57 -13.76 57.62
CA LEU A 196 -13.18 -13.31 57.86
C LEU A 196 -12.29 -14.43 58.43
N SER A 197 -12.76 -15.67 58.52
CA SER A 197 -11.90 -16.78 58.97
C SER A 197 -10.71 -16.97 58.01
N PRO A 198 -9.48 -17.26 58.50
CA PRO A 198 -8.31 -17.49 57.67
C PRO A 198 -8.53 -18.53 56.59
N GLN A 199 -9.31 -19.58 56.91
CA GLN A 199 -9.59 -20.68 55.99
C GLN A 199 -10.38 -20.21 54.76
N ARG A 200 -11.36 -19.31 54.94
CA ARG A 200 -12.17 -18.73 53.84
C ARG A 200 -11.40 -17.65 53.10
N ALA A 201 -10.58 -16.86 53.80
CA ALA A 201 -9.76 -15.80 53.19
C ALA A 201 -8.72 -16.36 52.25
N VAL A 202 -8.01 -17.46 52.60
CA VAL A 202 -7.06 -18.14 51.71
C VAL A 202 -7.74 -18.65 50.43
N PHE A 203 -8.94 -19.25 50.60
CA PHE A 203 -9.70 -19.72 49.43
C PHE A 203 -10.19 -18.57 48.56
N GLY A 204 -10.70 -17.51 49.20
CA GLY A 204 -11.07 -16.28 48.45
C GLY A 204 -9.92 -15.64 47.69
N TYR A 205 -8.70 -15.65 48.26
CA TYR A 205 -7.51 -15.19 47.58
C TYR A 205 -7.16 -16.04 46.34
N ALA A 206 -7.25 -17.38 46.48
CA ALA A 206 -7.04 -18.29 45.35
C ALA A 206 -8.07 -18.06 44.22
N ILE A 207 -9.35 -17.84 44.57
CA ILE A 207 -10.39 -17.48 43.60
C ILE A 207 -10.03 -16.14 42.90
N ALA A 208 -9.58 -15.15 43.65
CA ALA A 208 -9.17 -13.86 43.07
C ALA A 208 -8.02 -13.99 42.07
N LEU A 209 -7.07 -14.91 42.30
CA LEU A 209 -5.99 -15.21 41.36
C LEU A 209 -6.54 -15.84 40.06
N VAL A 210 -7.49 -16.74 40.14
CA VAL A 210 -8.17 -17.32 38.97
C VAL A 210 -8.91 -16.24 38.19
N ILE A 211 -9.72 -15.41 38.88
CA ILE A 211 -10.43 -14.27 38.24
C ILE A 211 -9.44 -13.33 37.56
N GLY A 212 -8.33 -13.02 38.23
CA GLY A 212 -7.24 -12.18 37.67
C GLY A 212 -6.65 -12.78 36.37
N GLY A 213 -6.46 -14.10 36.34
CA GLY A 213 -6.01 -14.81 35.13
C GLY A 213 -7.00 -14.73 33.96
N PHE A 214 -8.31 -14.87 34.27
CA PHE A 214 -9.37 -14.72 33.26
C PHE A 214 -9.48 -13.28 32.76
N ALA A 215 -9.44 -12.29 33.65
CA ALA A 215 -9.44 -10.87 33.29
C ALA A 215 -8.23 -10.49 32.43
N SER A 216 -7.03 -10.94 32.82
CA SER A 216 -5.81 -10.76 32.02
C SER A 216 -5.92 -11.44 30.66
N GLY A 217 -6.58 -12.60 30.59
CA GLY A 217 -6.86 -13.29 29.33
C GLY A 217 -7.79 -12.52 28.40
N MET A 218 -8.82 -11.86 28.93
CA MET A 218 -9.70 -10.98 28.13
C MET A 218 -8.93 -9.78 27.58
N VAL A 219 -8.14 -9.11 28.44
CA VAL A 219 -7.30 -7.97 28.03
C VAL A 219 -6.28 -8.40 26.96
N ALA A 220 -5.59 -9.53 27.16
CA ALA A 220 -4.65 -10.06 26.19
C ALA A 220 -5.32 -10.38 24.85
N GLY A 221 -6.56 -10.87 24.86
CA GLY A 221 -7.36 -11.13 23.66
C GLY A 221 -7.69 -9.86 22.90
N GLU A 222 -8.04 -8.80 23.62
CA GLU A 222 -8.34 -7.50 22.99
C GLU A 222 -7.09 -6.84 22.40
N ILE A 223 -6.00 -6.82 23.17
CA ILE A 223 -4.70 -6.30 22.68
C ILE A 223 -4.26 -7.10 21.44
N ARG A 224 -4.41 -8.42 21.46
CA ARG A 224 -4.10 -9.28 20.31
C ARG A 224 -4.86 -8.85 19.05
N LYS A 225 -6.19 -8.67 19.16
CA LYS A 225 -7.03 -8.22 18.03
C LYS A 225 -6.58 -6.87 17.48
N GLN A 226 -6.26 -5.92 18.36
CA GLN A 226 -5.79 -4.60 17.95
C GLN A 226 -4.43 -4.68 17.23
N VAL A 227 -3.50 -5.50 17.72
CA VAL A 227 -2.20 -5.72 17.06
C VAL A 227 -2.37 -6.38 15.70
N GLU A 228 -3.23 -7.42 15.60
CA GLU A 228 -3.53 -8.08 14.32
C GLU A 228 -4.17 -7.11 13.32
N ALA A 229 -5.11 -6.25 13.77
CA ALA A 229 -5.73 -5.23 12.93
C ALA A 229 -4.72 -4.19 12.43
N ALA A 230 -3.88 -3.65 13.32
CA ALA A 230 -2.84 -2.69 12.97
C ALA A 230 -1.81 -3.25 11.99
N LEU A 231 -1.44 -4.53 12.13
CA LEU A 231 -0.52 -5.17 11.19
C LEU A 231 -1.13 -5.33 9.79
N ARG A 232 -2.43 -5.69 9.70
CA ARG A 232 -3.15 -5.76 8.41
C ARG A 232 -3.26 -4.40 7.73
N GLU A 233 -3.60 -3.38 8.49
CA GLU A 233 -3.68 -2.01 7.96
C GLU A 233 -2.33 -1.52 7.45
N ALA A 234 -1.25 -1.74 8.22
CA ALA A 234 0.10 -1.37 7.80
C ALA A 234 0.57 -2.14 6.55
N GLU A 235 0.15 -3.40 6.36
CA GLU A 235 0.48 -4.17 5.18
C GLU A 235 -0.33 -3.73 3.96
N ALA A 236 -1.62 -3.44 4.12
CA ALA A 236 -2.46 -2.87 3.06
C ALA A 236 -1.91 -1.52 2.58
N GLN A 237 -1.51 -0.64 3.52
CA GLN A 237 -0.91 0.65 3.16
C GLN A 237 0.40 0.48 2.37
N ARG A 238 1.27 -0.44 2.77
CA ARG A 238 2.51 -0.73 2.02
C ARG A 238 2.25 -1.25 0.61
N GLN A 239 1.16 -1.98 0.39
CA GLN A 239 0.78 -2.44 -0.95
C GLN A 239 0.30 -1.28 -1.82
N VAL A 240 -0.51 -0.38 -1.25
CA VAL A 240 -0.93 0.86 -1.93
C VAL A 240 0.29 1.71 -2.30
N ASP A 241 1.19 1.98 -1.35
CA ASP A 241 2.39 2.78 -1.58
C ASP A 241 3.28 2.19 -2.70
N ARG A 242 3.40 0.85 -2.77
CA ARG A 242 4.13 0.18 -3.86
C ARG A 242 3.47 0.37 -5.21
N LEU A 243 2.15 0.17 -5.27
CA LEU A 243 1.40 0.35 -6.52
C LEU A 243 1.48 1.80 -7.01
N GLU A 244 1.36 2.78 -6.12
CA GLU A 244 1.53 4.19 -6.46
C GLU A 244 2.95 4.49 -6.98
N HIS A 245 3.96 3.89 -6.36
CA HIS A 245 5.34 4.02 -6.84
C HIS A 245 5.52 3.42 -8.24
N ASP A 246 5.03 2.21 -8.49
CA ASP A 246 5.14 1.53 -9.79
C ASP A 246 4.42 2.32 -10.89
N LEU A 247 3.24 2.87 -10.57
CA LEU A 247 2.50 3.76 -11.47
C LEU A 247 3.26 5.05 -11.76
N SER A 248 3.91 5.64 -10.76
CA SER A 248 4.70 6.87 -10.94
C SER A 248 5.91 6.64 -11.85
N VAL A 249 6.54 5.46 -11.76
CA VAL A 249 7.63 5.06 -12.66
C VAL A 249 7.09 4.89 -14.09
N ALA A 250 5.96 4.21 -14.29
CA ALA A 250 5.33 4.04 -15.60
C ALA A 250 5.00 5.41 -16.24
N ARG A 251 4.44 6.35 -15.46
CA ARG A 251 4.21 7.74 -15.90
C ARG A 251 5.48 8.43 -16.36
N SER A 252 6.55 8.34 -15.56
CA SER A 252 7.84 8.95 -15.90
C SER A 252 8.40 8.41 -17.22
N ILE A 253 8.28 7.09 -17.44
CA ILE A 253 8.71 6.46 -18.69
C ILE A 253 7.85 6.98 -19.84
N GLN A 254 6.52 7.00 -19.73
CA GLN A 254 5.63 7.47 -20.78
C GLN A 254 5.91 8.95 -21.14
N GLN A 255 6.06 9.81 -20.15
CA GLN A 255 6.39 11.22 -20.38
C GLN A 255 7.75 11.41 -21.07
N SER A 256 8.73 10.54 -20.77
CA SER A 256 10.03 10.58 -21.44
C SER A 256 9.99 10.17 -22.93
N LEU A 257 8.93 9.48 -23.33
CA LEU A 257 8.71 9.14 -24.76
C LEU A 257 8.20 10.32 -25.57
N LEU A 258 7.52 11.30 -24.95
CA LEU A 258 7.03 12.48 -25.66
C LEU A 258 8.21 13.36 -26.14
N PRO A 259 8.06 14.10 -27.25
CA PRO A 259 9.11 14.95 -27.77
C PRO A 259 9.56 16.02 -26.78
N ASN A 260 10.85 16.06 -26.45
CA ASN A 260 11.45 17.06 -25.56
C ASN A 260 11.99 18.28 -26.30
N VAL A 261 12.12 18.19 -27.61
CA VAL A 261 12.70 19.25 -28.47
C VAL A 261 11.71 19.57 -29.58
N THR A 262 11.40 20.85 -29.72
CA THR A 262 10.61 21.34 -30.84
C THR A 262 11.53 21.46 -32.07
N PRO A 263 11.19 20.86 -33.23
CA PRO A 263 12.03 20.95 -34.42
C PRO A 263 11.93 22.34 -35.04
N GLU A 264 13.04 22.80 -35.57
CA GLU A 264 13.08 24.00 -36.43
C GLU A 264 12.78 23.61 -37.88
N ILE A 265 11.64 24.06 -38.40
CA ILE A 265 11.20 23.75 -39.76
C ILE A 265 10.93 25.04 -40.49
N CYS A 266 11.58 25.20 -41.63
CA CYS A 266 11.40 26.39 -42.44
C CYS A 266 9.92 26.57 -42.82
N GLY A 267 9.34 27.70 -42.37
CA GLY A 267 7.96 28.06 -42.65
C GLY A 267 6.89 27.54 -41.70
N PHE A 268 7.23 26.77 -40.65
CA PHE A 268 6.29 26.27 -39.65
C PHE A 268 6.84 26.40 -38.25
N GLU A 269 5.97 26.74 -37.31
CA GLU A 269 6.19 26.66 -35.87
C GLU A 269 5.22 25.63 -35.29
N ILE A 270 5.73 24.71 -34.48
CA ILE A 270 4.95 23.64 -33.88
C ILE A 270 5.07 23.65 -32.37
N ALA A 271 4.01 23.27 -31.67
CA ALA A 271 4.05 22.92 -30.27
C ALA A 271 3.10 21.74 -29.98
N GLY A 272 3.47 20.92 -29.03
CA GLY A 272 2.64 19.85 -28.50
C GLY A 272 2.60 19.88 -26.98
N TRP A 273 1.51 19.38 -26.43
CA TRP A 273 1.30 19.28 -24.99
C TRP A 273 0.38 18.11 -24.67
N ASN A 274 0.65 17.44 -23.56
CA ASN A 274 -0.13 16.31 -23.08
C ASN A 274 -0.30 16.38 -21.57
N ARG A 275 -1.49 16.03 -21.10
CA ARG A 275 -1.82 15.88 -19.67
C ARG A 275 -2.75 14.67 -19.47
N PRO A 276 -2.25 13.57 -18.93
CA PRO A 276 -3.08 12.43 -18.61
C PRO A 276 -4.12 12.73 -17.53
N ALA A 277 -5.31 12.11 -17.62
CA ALA A 277 -6.37 12.18 -16.60
C ALA A 277 -6.01 11.42 -15.32
N ASP A 278 -5.32 10.29 -15.49
CA ASP A 278 -4.83 9.44 -14.41
C ASP A 278 -3.28 9.48 -14.32
N GLN A 279 -2.68 8.49 -13.68
CA GLN A 279 -1.21 8.38 -13.59
C GLN A 279 -0.56 8.15 -14.95
N THR A 280 -1.22 7.41 -15.84
CA THR A 280 -0.80 7.16 -17.22
C THR A 280 -1.99 7.35 -18.15
N GLY A 281 -1.76 7.79 -19.39
CA GLY A 281 -2.80 8.06 -20.38
C GLY A 281 -2.71 7.18 -21.62
N GLY A 282 -3.82 7.10 -22.38
CA GLY A 282 -3.88 6.50 -23.71
C GLY A 282 -3.32 7.41 -24.81
N ASP A 283 -3.29 8.69 -24.54
CA ASP A 283 -2.87 9.70 -25.51
C ASP A 283 -1.37 9.82 -25.66
N TYR A 284 -0.92 10.06 -26.87
CA TYR A 284 0.43 10.59 -27.14
C TYR A 284 0.44 11.51 -28.36
N TYR A 285 1.45 12.35 -28.44
CA TYR A 285 1.84 13.04 -29.65
C TYR A 285 3.31 12.83 -29.91
N ASP A 286 3.70 12.93 -31.19
CA ASP A 286 5.11 12.88 -31.58
C ASP A 286 5.34 13.71 -32.86
N TRP A 287 6.58 13.96 -33.16
CA TRP A 287 7.04 14.46 -34.45
C TRP A 287 8.41 13.95 -34.78
N GLN A 288 8.67 13.83 -36.04
CA GLN A 288 9.98 13.47 -36.58
C GLN A 288 10.31 14.26 -37.84
N VAL A 289 11.55 14.67 -37.96
CA VAL A 289 12.06 15.30 -39.16
C VAL A 289 12.81 14.27 -39.98
N LEU A 290 12.36 14.05 -41.22
CA LEU A 290 12.95 13.09 -42.16
C LEU A 290 14.23 13.64 -42.76
N PRO A 291 15.10 12.81 -43.38
CA PRO A 291 16.36 13.24 -43.99
C PRO A 291 16.22 14.33 -45.08
N ASN A 292 15.06 14.38 -45.73
CA ASN A 292 14.72 15.40 -46.72
C ASN A 292 14.21 16.72 -46.09
N GLY A 293 14.20 16.80 -44.76
CA GLY A 293 13.70 17.97 -44.02
C GLY A 293 12.18 18.01 -43.83
N THR A 294 11.42 17.06 -44.38
CA THR A 294 9.97 16.95 -44.18
C THR A 294 9.70 16.56 -42.74
N MET A 295 8.72 17.23 -42.10
CA MET A 295 8.25 16.90 -40.78
C MET A 295 6.95 16.07 -40.86
N VAL A 296 6.89 15.01 -40.08
CA VAL A 296 5.65 14.29 -39.78
C VAL A 296 5.30 14.60 -38.32
N ALA A 297 4.15 15.20 -38.08
CA ALA A 297 3.58 15.37 -36.75
C ALA A 297 2.38 14.42 -36.59
N GLU A 298 2.29 13.78 -35.43
CA GLU A 298 1.25 12.78 -35.14
C GLU A 298 0.62 13.01 -33.77
N LEU A 299 -0.64 12.62 -33.66
CA LEU A 299 -1.38 12.57 -32.40
C LEU A 299 -2.25 11.32 -32.44
N ALA A 300 -2.30 10.62 -31.33
CA ALA A 300 -3.07 9.40 -31.16
C ALA A 300 -3.73 9.32 -29.81
N ASP A 301 -4.90 8.70 -29.77
CA ASP A 301 -5.64 8.36 -28.58
C ASP A 301 -6.04 6.88 -28.62
N VAL A 302 -5.66 6.15 -27.60
CA VAL A 302 -5.92 4.71 -27.41
C VAL A 302 -7.13 4.54 -26.49
N THR A 303 -8.14 3.82 -26.93
CA THR A 303 -9.35 3.58 -26.15
C THR A 303 -9.09 3.07 -24.74
N GLY A 304 -9.70 3.75 -23.75
CA GLY A 304 -9.62 3.44 -22.33
C GLY A 304 -8.52 4.20 -21.60
N HIS A 305 -8.35 3.95 -20.31
CA HIS A 305 -7.40 4.67 -19.45
C HIS A 305 -6.54 3.71 -18.63
N GLY A 306 -5.44 4.21 -18.09
CA GLY A 306 -4.53 3.46 -17.23
C GLY A 306 -3.37 2.79 -18.01
N ILE A 307 -2.70 1.80 -17.39
CA ILE A 307 -1.43 1.22 -17.88
C ILE A 307 -1.59 0.52 -19.24
N GLY A 308 -2.72 -0.18 -19.47
CA GLY A 308 -2.92 -0.93 -20.71
C GLY A 308 -2.91 -0.05 -21.95
N PRO A 309 -3.77 0.99 -22.05
CA PRO A 309 -3.71 2.00 -23.10
C PRO A 309 -2.36 2.71 -23.21
N ALA A 310 -1.72 3.04 -22.08
CA ALA A 310 -0.40 3.69 -22.06
C ALA A 310 0.71 2.84 -22.74
N LEU A 311 0.69 1.53 -22.51
CA LEU A 311 1.62 0.60 -23.17
C LEU A 311 1.33 0.50 -24.67
N LEU A 312 0.06 0.44 -25.06
CA LEU A 312 -0.34 0.38 -26.45
C LEU A 312 -0.01 1.68 -27.20
N ALA A 313 -0.16 2.84 -26.55
CA ALA A 313 0.29 4.13 -27.06
C ALA A 313 1.80 4.14 -27.34
N ALA A 314 2.61 3.59 -26.44
CA ALA A 314 4.06 3.46 -26.63
C ALA A 314 4.42 2.54 -27.80
N VAL A 315 3.70 1.42 -28.00
CA VAL A 315 3.87 0.50 -29.12
C VAL A 315 3.46 1.18 -30.41
N CYS A 316 2.27 1.83 -30.45
CA CYS A 316 1.79 2.58 -31.61
C CYS A 316 2.82 3.64 -32.05
N ARG A 317 3.32 4.45 -31.11
CA ARG A 317 4.38 5.44 -31.36
C ARG A 317 5.65 4.81 -31.94
N ALA A 318 6.08 3.67 -31.42
CA ALA A 318 7.29 3.01 -31.90
C ALA A 318 7.13 2.53 -33.37
N TYR A 319 5.97 1.95 -33.69
CA TYR A 319 5.65 1.57 -35.06
C TYR A 319 5.53 2.77 -35.99
N ALA A 320 4.80 3.82 -35.57
CA ALA A 320 4.66 5.04 -36.34
C ALA A 320 6.01 5.65 -36.68
N ARG A 321 6.92 5.79 -35.68
CA ARG A 321 8.27 6.28 -35.93
C ARG A 321 9.07 5.45 -36.94
N ALA A 322 9.01 4.13 -36.82
CA ALA A 322 9.73 3.23 -37.69
C ALA A 322 9.19 3.27 -39.14
N ILE A 323 7.87 3.38 -39.29
CA ILE A 323 7.22 3.40 -40.61
C ILE A 323 7.42 4.75 -41.30
N PHE A 324 7.10 5.86 -40.64
CA PHE A 324 7.25 7.19 -41.20
C PHE A 324 8.71 7.53 -41.54
N SER A 325 9.68 6.98 -40.80
CA SER A 325 11.12 7.20 -41.14
C SER A 325 11.53 6.68 -42.51
N ARG A 326 10.73 5.82 -43.15
CA ARG A 326 11.01 5.31 -44.52
C ARG A 326 10.71 6.34 -45.60
N GLY A 327 9.87 7.34 -45.28
CA GLY A 327 9.49 8.38 -46.23
C GLY A 327 8.47 7.94 -47.27
N ASP A 328 7.70 6.89 -46.99
CA ASP A 328 6.60 6.44 -47.82
C ASP A 328 5.47 7.50 -47.85
N ASN A 329 4.55 7.39 -48.83
CA ASN A 329 3.40 8.28 -48.82
C ASN A 329 2.51 8.03 -47.60
N LEU A 330 1.77 9.05 -47.16
CA LEU A 330 1.03 9.03 -45.91
C LEU A 330 0.00 7.90 -45.83
N LEU A 331 -0.70 7.58 -46.95
CA LEU A 331 -1.69 6.52 -46.98
C LEU A 331 -1.05 5.13 -46.82
N ASP A 332 0.05 4.87 -47.53
CA ASP A 332 0.76 3.58 -47.42
C ASP A 332 1.34 3.39 -46.01
N ALA A 333 1.86 4.45 -45.42
CA ALA A 333 2.34 4.44 -44.04
C ALA A 333 1.23 4.09 -43.04
N MET A 334 0.02 4.64 -43.21
CA MET A 334 -1.15 4.33 -42.36
C MET A 334 -1.62 2.88 -42.54
N VAL A 335 -1.62 2.36 -43.77
CA VAL A 335 -1.95 0.94 -44.05
C VAL A 335 -0.96 0.02 -43.31
N GLN A 336 0.35 0.32 -43.38
CA GLN A 336 1.37 -0.46 -42.69
C GLN A 336 1.20 -0.35 -41.16
N LEU A 337 0.96 0.85 -40.63
CA LEU A 337 0.75 1.06 -39.19
C LEU A 337 -0.45 0.25 -38.68
N ASN A 338 -1.55 0.25 -39.41
CA ASN A 338 -2.73 -0.57 -39.05
C ASN A 338 -2.41 -2.07 -39.07
N ALA A 339 -1.64 -2.53 -40.07
CA ALA A 339 -1.28 -3.94 -40.19
C ALA A 339 -0.39 -4.43 -39.03
N GLU A 340 0.55 -3.61 -38.56
CA GLU A 340 1.39 -3.93 -37.40
C GLU A 340 0.55 -3.88 -36.09
N LEU A 341 -0.29 -2.87 -35.92
CA LEU A 341 -1.08 -2.71 -34.68
C LEU A 341 -2.14 -3.79 -34.49
N ILE A 342 -2.76 -4.28 -35.56
CA ILE A 342 -3.89 -5.23 -35.44
C ILE A 342 -3.49 -6.54 -34.76
N GLY A 343 -2.23 -6.93 -34.85
CA GLY A 343 -1.67 -8.10 -34.16
C GLY A 343 -1.49 -7.91 -32.66
N ASP A 344 -1.31 -6.68 -32.20
CA ASP A 344 -0.98 -6.34 -30.82
C ASP A 344 -2.17 -5.74 -30.04
N ILE A 345 -3.17 -5.24 -30.74
CA ILE A 345 -4.42 -4.72 -30.17
C ILE A 345 -5.33 -5.88 -29.77
N GLY A 346 -5.63 -6.00 -28.47
CA GLY A 346 -6.61 -6.97 -27.96
C GLY A 346 -8.04 -6.64 -28.41
N GLU A 347 -8.94 -7.64 -28.34
CA GLU A 347 -10.35 -7.49 -28.71
C GLU A 347 -11.01 -6.27 -28.03
N GLY A 348 -11.72 -5.47 -28.83
CA GLY A 348 -12.49 -4.29 -28.35
C GLY A 348 -11.67 -3.02 -28.11
N ARG A 349 -10.40 -3.00 -28.50
CA ARG A 349 -9.56 -1.80 -28.45
C ARG A 349 -9.25 -1.30 -29.85
N PHE A 350 -9.02 0.01 -29.96
CA PHE A 350 -8.60 0.67 -31.19
C PHE A 350 -7.81 1.94 -30.84
N VAL A 351 -7.17 2.52 -31.86
CA VAL A 351 -6.41 3.75 -31.75
C VAL A 351 -6.98 4.77 -32.74
N THR A 352 -7.44 5.92 -32.25
CA THR A 352 -7.68 7.05 -33.13
C THR A 352 -6.32 7.71 -33.41
N PHE A 353 -6.04 7.99 -34.68
CA PHE A 353 -4.72 8.46 -35.09
C PHE A 353 -4.81 9.52 -36.17
N VAL A 354 -4.01 10.56 -36.06
CA VAL A 354 -3.86 11.58 -37.11
C VAL A 354 -2.40 11.88 -37.37
N ALA A 355 -2.03 11.99 -38.63
CA ALA A 355 -0.72 12.45 -39.05
C ALA A 355 -0.82 13.64 -40.01
N ALA A 356 0.07 14.63 -39.82
CA ALA A 356 0.23 15.81 -40.66
C ALA A 356 1.66 15.87 -41.20
N VAL A 357 1.82 15.93 -42.50
CA VAL A 357 3.12 16.02 -43.20
C VAL A 357 3.36 17.44 -43.70
N CYS A 358 4.41 18.08 -43.20
CA CYS A 358 4.79 19.45 -43.53
C CYS A 358 6.09 19.45 -44.31
N VAL A 359 6.08 20.01 -45.54
CA VAL A 359 7.28 20.13 -46.38
C VAL A 359 7.95 21.47 -46.10
N PRO A 360 9.30 21.51 -45.84
CA PRO A 360 10.01 22.76 -45.56
C PRO A 360 9.86 23.77 -46.65
N GLY A 361 9.55 25.03 -46.29
CA GLY A 361 9.34 26.13 -47.21
C GLY A 361 8.09 26.07 -48.08
N GLY A 362 7.34 24.93 -48.04
CA GLY A 362 6.06 24.77 -48.71
C GLY A 362 4.92 25.41 -47.96
N THR A 363 3.77 25.61 -48.64
CA THR A 363 2.50 26.02 -48.01
C THR A 363 1.58 24.82 -47.75
N ARG A 364 1.89 23.70 -48.38
CA ARG A 364 1.01 22.53 -48.35
C ARG A 364 1.30 21.60 -47.18
N VAL A 365 0.27 21.26 -46.48
CA VAL A 365 0.25 20.21 -45.42
C VAL A 365 -0.63 19.08 -45.91
N GLU A 366 -0.12 17.84 -45.87
CA GLU A 366 -0.88 16.63 -46.13
C GLU A 366 -1.36 16.05 -44.81
N LEU A 367 -2.68 15.81 -44.69
CA LEU A 367 -3.32 15.37 -43.44
C LEU A 367 -4.14 14.10 -43.68
N LEU A 368 -3.96 13.10 -42.82
CA LEU A 368 -4.78 11.89 -42.83
C LEU A 368 -5.16 11.50 -41.40
N SER A 369 -6.45 11.34 -41.17
CA SER A 369 -7.01 10.93 -39.89
C SER A 369 -7.69 9.59 -39.96
N ALA A 370 -7.28 8.67 -39.08
CA ALA A 370 -7.86 7.36 -38.84
C ALA A 370 -8.74 7.42 -37.59
N GLY A 371 -10.00 7.82 -37.74
CA GLY A 371 -10.96 7.88 -36.66
C GLY A 371 -10.77 9.01 -35.64
N HIS A 372 -9.80 9.90 -35.83
CA HIS A 372 -9.52 11.00 -34.92
C HIS A 372 -10.21 12.31 -35.40
N GLY A 373 -10.86 13.03 -34.49
CA GLY A 373 -11.49 14.32 -34.82
C GLY A 373 -12.43 14.80 -33.72
N PRO A 374 -12.90 16.06 -33.82
CA PRO A 374 -12.65 17.02 -34.93
C PRO A 374 -11.27 17.65 -34.94
N LEU A 375 -10.72 17.93 -36.13
CA LEU A 375 -9.50 18.67 -36.36
C LEU A 375 -9.84 20.07 -36.87
N PHE A 376 -9.10 21.09 -36.48
CA PHE A 376 -9.40 22.46 -36.84
C PHE A 376 -8.31 23.09 -37.69
N VAL A 377 -8.74 23.72 -38.80
CA VAL A 377 -7.92 24.65 -39.56
C VAL A 377 -8.49 26.04 -39.41
N TYR A 378 -7.67 26.98 -38.95
CA TYR A 378 -8.02 28.37 -38.90
C TYR A 378 -7.29 29.16 -40.00
N PHE A 379 -8.04 29.74 -40.93
CA PHE A 379 -7.57 30.59 -41.99
C PHE A 379 -7.55 32.03 -41.54
N LEU A 380 -6.41 32.63 -41.29
CA LEU A 380 -6.25 33.96 -40.72
C LEU A 380 -6.80 35.06 -41.64
N SER A 381 -6.54 34.96 -42.95
CA SER A 381 -6.98 35.97 -43.93
C SER A 381 -8.49 36.07 -44.10
N GLU A 382 -9.20 34.95 -43.85
CA GLU A 382 -10.66 34.80 -44.00
C GLU A 382 -11.41 34.88 -42.67
N ASP A 383 -10.68 34.87 -41.54
CA ASP A 383 -11.19 34.69 -40.16
C ASP A 383 -12.19 33.50 -40.07
N ARG A 384 -11.84 32.39 -40.75
CA ARG A 384 -12.69 31.22 -40.96
C ARG A 384 -12.08 29.99 -40.34
N PHE A 385 -12.92 29.20 -39.67
CA PHE A 385 -12.60 27.83 -39.29
C PHE A 385 -13.08 26.82 -40.32
N GLU A 386 -12.31 25.78 -40.50
CA GLU A 386 -12.70 24.57 -41.19
C GLU A 386 -12.51 23.39 -40.25
N GLU A 387 -13.59 22.68 -39.95
CA GLU A 387 -13.56 21.44 -39.21
C GLU A 387 -13.33 20.30 -40.17
N ILE A 388 -12.35 19.44 -39.86
CA ILE A 388 -12.01 18.26 -40.65
C ILE A 388 -12.35 17.03 -39.80
N GLY A 389 -13.28 16.21 -40.31
CA GLY A 389 -13.58 14.90 -39.73
C GLY A 389 -12.54 13.83 -40.13
N ALA A 390 -12.68 12.67 -39.54
CA ALA A 390 -11.88 11.52 -39.88
C ALA A 390 -12.09 11.07 -41.33
N GLN A 391 -11.01 10.72 -42.04
CA GLN A 391 -11.05 10.17 -43.39
C GLN A 391 -11.18 8.64 -43.41
N GLY A 392 -10.82 7.96 -42.32
CA GLY A 392 -10.87 6.51 -42.23
C GLY A 392 -11.31 6.03 -40.85
N LEU A 393 -11.48 4.70 -40.70
CA LEU A 393 -11.77 4.09 -39.40
C LEU A 393 -10.55 4.16 -38.48
N PRO A 394 -10.72 4.15 -37.15
CA PRO A 394 -9.62 4.00 -36.20
C PRO A 394 -8.74 2.78 -36.52
N LEU A 395 -7.46 2.88 -36.21
CA LEU A 395 -6.51 1.79 -36.39
C LEU A 395 -6.82 0.62 -35.45
N GLY A 396 -6.64 -0.62 -35.94
CA GLY A 396 -6.87 -1.83 -35.17
C GLY A 396 -8.33 -2.33 -35.16
N ILE A 397 -9.28 -1.62 -35.76
CA ILE A 397 -10.68 -2.09 -35.90
C ILE A 397 -10.81 -3.15 -36.99
N SER A 398 -10.11 -2.96 -38.10
CA SER A 398 -10.19 -3.85 -39.28
C SER A 398 -8.81 -4.21 -39.78
N SER A 399 -8.66 -5.43 -40.27
CA SER A 399 -7.42 -5.89 -40.94
C SER A 399 -7.09 -5.11 -42.20
N GLN A 400 -8.09 -4.48 -42.83
CA GLN A 400 -7.89 -3.60 -43.98
C GLN A 400 -8.16 -2.16 -43.51
N PHE A 401 -7.13 -1.31 -43.61
CA PHE A 401 -7.31 0.11 -43.45
C PHE A 401 -7.92 0.71 -44.71
N VAL A 402 -9.10 1.26 -44.59
CA VAL A 402 -9.82 1.94 -45.67
C VAL A 402 -10.05 3.39 -45.27
N SER A 403 -9.61 4.32 -46.09
CA SER A 403 -9.81 5.77 -45.88
C SER A 403 -10.02 6.49 -47.22
N ASP A 404 -10.57 7.69 -47.12
CA ASP A 404 -10.49 8.68 -48.18
C ASP A 404 -9.01 9.08 -48.41
N PRO A 405 -8.66 9.63 -49.56
CA PRO A 405 -7.33 10.16 -49.80
C PRO A 405 -6.95 11.21 -48.79
N PRO A 406 -5.62 11.34 -48.47
CA PRO A 406 -5.14 12.41 -47.60
C PRO A 406 -5.62 13.78 -48.03
N LYS A 407 -6.06 14.60 -47.09
CA LYS A 407 -6.49 15.97 -47.34
C LYS A 407 -5.27 16.86 -47.52
N LEU A 408 -5.27 17.62 -48.62
CA LEU A 408 -4.21 18.62 -48.92
C LEU A 408 -4.72 20.00 -48.45
N LEU A 409 -3.99 20.62 -47.50
CA LEU A 409 -4.28 21.91 -46.96
C LEU A 409 -3.22 22.91 -47.47
N ASP A 410 -3.62 23.98 -48.11
CA ASP A 410 -2.75 25.09 -48.45
C ASP A 410 -2.83 26.16 -47.37
N LEU A 411 -1.81 26.20 -46.50
CA LEU A 411 -1.74 27.13 -45.37
C LEU A 411 -0.91 28.39 -45.73
N ASN A 412 -1.55 29.54 -45.61
CA ASN A 412 -0.90 30.84 -45.75
C ASN A 412 -0.27 31.29 -44.43
N LYS A 413 0.59 32.27 -44.48
CA LYS A 413 1.24 32.84 -43.30
C LYS A 413 0.20 33.26 -42.24
N GLY A 414 0.36 32.72 -41.04
CA GLY A 414 -0.51 32.96 -39.88
C GLY A 414 -1.63 31.93 -39.72
N ASP A 415 -1.87 31.06 -40.72
CA ASP A 415 -2.85 29.97 -40.58
C ASP A 415 -2.41 28.94 -39.56
N LEU A 416 -3.38 28.29 -38.94
CA LEU A 416 -3.20 27.33 -37.86
C LEU A 416 -3.86 25.99 -38.21
N LEU A 417 -3.15 24.89 -37.96
CA LEU A 417 -3.71 23.56 -37.87
C LEU A 417 -3.64 23.12 -36.41
N VAL A 418 -4.80 22.76 -35.84
CA VAL A 418 -4.93 22.32 -34.44
C VAL A 418 -5.43 20.89 -34.41
N LEU A 419 -4.63 19.99 -33.89
CA LEU A 419 -4.94 18.61 -33.60
C LEU A 419 -5.16 18.53 -32.08
N ALA A 420 -6.30 18.05 -31.63
CA ALA A 420 -6.59 17.93 -30.20
C ALA A 420 -7.48 16.71 -29.94
N THR A 421 -7.27 16.06 -28.81
CA THR A 421 -8.10 14.94 -28.35
C THR A 421 -9.43 15.44 -27.79
N ASP A 422 -10.41 14.57 -27.74
CA ASP A 422 -11.78 14.85 -27.29
C ASP A 422 -11.85 15.35 -25.84
N GLY A 423 -10.89 14.97 -24.99
CA GLY A 423 -10.78 15.48 -23.62
C GLY A 423 -10.82 17.01 -23.52
N PHE A 424 -10.34 17.76 -24.53
CA PHE A 424 -10.48 19.23 -24.58
C PHE A 424 -11.92 19.71 -24.79
N PHE A 425 -12.75 18.94 -25.48
CA PHE A 425 -14.10 19.32 -25.86
C PHE A 425 -15.14 18.72 -24.93
N GLU A 426 -14.88 17.53 -24.40
CA GLU A 426 -15.84 16.74 -23.63
C GLU A 426 -15.76 17.01 -22.11
N TRP A 427 -14.73 17.71 -21.62
CA TRP A 427 -14.66 18.04 -20.20
C TRP A 427 -15.90 18.83 -19.76
N THR A 428 -16.61 18.29 -18.75
CA THR A 428 -17.87 18.84 -18.26
C THR A 428 -17.67 19.79 -17.07
N ASN A 429 -18.53 20.81 -16.97
CA ASN A 429 -18.66 21.64 -15.78
C ASN A 429 -19.52 20.94 -14.70
N GLY A 430 -19.74 21.59 -13.56
CA GLY A 430 -20.54 21.07 -12.45
C GLY A 430 -22.02 20.83 -12.78
N GLU A 431 -22.53 21.39 -13.90
CA GLU A 431 -23.90 21.24 -14.40
C GLU A 431 -24.01 20.11 -15.45
N GLY A 432 -22.86 19.46 -15.80
CA GLY A 432 -22.79 18.40 -16.82
C GLY A 432 -22.75 18.93 -18.26
N GLU A 433 -22.52 20.23 -18.47
CA GLU A 433 -22.36 20.81 -19.80
C GLU A 433 -20.91 20.61 -20.26
N GLN A 434 -20.70 20.14 -21.50
CA GLN A 434 -19.38 20.01 -22.12
C GLN A 434 -18.80 21.37 -22.51
N PHE A 435 -17.47 21.53 -22.49
CA PHE A 435 -16.81 22.73 -23.00
C PHE A 435 -17.19 23.00 -24.46
N GLY A 436 -17.12 21.96 -25.26
CA GLY A 436 -17.61 21.93 -26.64
C GLY A 436 -16.72 22.64 -27.64
N VAL A 437 -16.92 22.28 -28.91
CA VAL A 437 -16.15 22.77 -30.06
C VAL A 437 -16.24 24.28 -30.23
N ILE A 438 -17.44 24.86 -30.05
CA ILE A 438 -17.67 26.31 -30.26
C ILE A 438 -16.80 27.18 -29.33
N ARG A 439 -16.68 26.80 -28.04
CA ARG A 439 -15.84 27.54 -27.08
C ARG A 439 -14.35 27.35 -27.40
N ALA A 440 -13.97 26.17 -27.92
CA ALA A 440 -12.60 25.92 -28.37
C ALA A 440 -12.24 26.82 -29.57
N GLU A 441 -13.09 26.89 -30.61
CA GLU A 441 -12.91 27.77 -31.75
C GLU A 441 -12.79 29.24 -31.36
N GLU A 442 -13.70 29.72 -30.49
CA GLU A 442 -13.64 31.10 -29.97
C GLU A 442 -12.31 31.39 -29.24
N THR A 443 -11.83 30.42 -28.47
CA THR A 443 -10.57 30.54 -27.72
C THR A 443 -9.37 30.59 -28.67
N ILE A 444 -9.36 29.74 -29.69
CA ILE A 444 -8.32 29.71 -30.74
C ILE A 444 -8.35 31.04 -31.51
N ARG A 445 -9.51 31.51 -31.94
CA ARG A 445 -9.69 32.79 -32.65
C ARG A 445 -9.15 33.98 -31.85
N LYS A 446 -9.46 34.05 -30.56
CA LYS A 446 -8.95 35.09 -29.65
C LYS A 446 -7.44 35.02 -29.45
N SER A 447 -6.84 33.86 -29.74
CA SER A 447 -5.40 33.52 -29.50
C SER A 447 -4.60 33.38 -30.80
N LYS A 448 -5.13 33.69 -31.95
CA LYS A 448 -4.56 33.48 -33.28
C LYS A 448 -3.16 34.08 -33.48
N GLU A 449 -2.87 35.22 -32.85
CA GLU A 449 -1.57 35.90 -32.93
C GLU A 449 -0.48 35.23 -32.02
N LYS A 450 -0.88 34.42 -31.06
CA LYS A 450 0.02 33.79 -30.12
C LYS A 450 0.87 32.72 -30.79
N ARG A 451 1.98 32.37 -30.12
CA ARG A 451 2.76 31.19 -30.49
C ARG A 451 1.97 29.90 -30.21
N PRO A 452 2.23 28.80 -30.92
CA PRO A 452 1.54 27.54 -30.72
C PRO A 452 1.49 27.07 -29.25
N SER A 453 2.58 27.17 -28.50
CA SER A 453 2.64 26.79 -27.07
C SER A 453 1.76 27.67 -26.18
N GLU A 454 1.71 28.99 -26.46
CA GLU A 454 0.87 29.93 -25.72
C GLU A 454 -0.60 29.73 -26.05
N LEU A 455 -0.93 29.35 -27.30
CA LEU A 455 -2.29 29.03 -27.72
C LEU A 455 -2.80 27.78 -26.98
N ILE A 456 -2.01 26.70 -26.93
CA ILE A 456 -2.36 25.50 -26.17
C ILE A 456 -2.57 25.84 -24.69
N SER A 457 -1.68 26.61 -24.08
CA SER A 457 -1.80 27.03 -22.68
C SER A 457 -3.07 27.85 -22.44
N THR A 458 -3.48 28.69 -23.42
CA THR A 458 -4.71 29.50 -23.32
C THR A 458 -5.96 28.63 -23.47
N LEU A 459 -5.94 27.67 -24.39
CA LEU A 459 -7.03 26.70 -24.56
C LEU A 459 -7.22 25.87 -23.30
N TYR A 460 -6.14 25.33 -22.74
CA TYR A 460 -6.20 24.60 -21.46
C TYR A 460 -6.73 25.47 -20.32
N ALA A 461 -6.29 26.70 -20.19
CA ALA A 461 -6.78 27.62 -19.17
C ALA A 461 -8.28 27.91 -19.32
N ALA A 462 -8.79 28.01 -20.55
CA ALA A 462 -10.23 28.21 -20.83
C ALA A 462 -11.06 26.98 -20.41
N VAL A 463 -10.60 25.78 -20.75
CA VAL A 463 -11.23 24.51 -20.34
C VAL A 463 -11.24 24.40 -18.81
N LEU A 464 -10.11 24.67 -18.16
CA LEU A 464 -10.00 24.62 -16.70
C LEU A 464 -10.92 25.64 -16.00
N ALA A 465 -11.01 26.85 -16.53
CA ALA A 465 -11.93 27.88 -16.00
C ALA A 465 -13.39 27.46 -16.17
N PHE A 466 -13.76 26.86 -17.30
CA PHE A 466 -15.10 26.36 -17.58
C PHE A 466 -15.48 25.19 -16.69
N SER A 467 -14.54 24.27 -16.42
CA SER A 467 -14.77 23.07 -15.61
C SER A 467 -15.20 23.39 -14.16
N GLY A 468 -14.86 24.58 -13.66
CA GLY A 468 -15.25 25.00 -12.32
C GLY A 468 -14.70 24.10 -11.19
N GLY A 469 -13.62 23.34 -11.47
CA GLY A 469 -12.98 22.43 -10.51
C GLY A 469 -13.49 20.98 -10.56
N THR A 470 -14.28 20.60 -11.57
CA THR A 470 -14.59 19.17 -11.81
C THR A 470 -13.32 18.40 -12.14
N LYS A 471 -13.30 17.13 -11.76
CA LYS A 471 -12.15 16.25 -12.05
C LYS A 471 -12.03 16.06 -13.58
N GLN A 472 -10.80 16.10 -14.10
CA GLN A 472 -10.49 15.71 -15.47
C GLN A 472 -10.93 14.27 -15.70
N GLN A 473 -11.71 14.03 -16.78
CA GLN A 473 -12.32 12.74 -17.08
C GLN A 473 -11.53 11.95 -18.12
N ASP A 474 -10.88 12.68 -19.06
CA ASP A 474 -10.11 12.07 -20.14
C ASP A 474 -8.76 12.78 -20.33
N ASP A 475 -7.86 12.16 -21.08
CA ASP A 475 -6.55 12.71 -21.40
C ASP A 475 -6.69 13.97 -22.27
N LEU A 476 -5.80 14.91 -22.08
CA LEU A 476 -5.76 16.17 -22.84
C LEU A 476 -4.47 16.22 -23.64
N THR A 477 -4.60 16.11 -24.94
CA THR A 477 -3.43 16.20 -25.83
C THR A 477 -3.73 17.16 -26.98
N ALA A 478 -2.78 18.04 -27.27
CA ALA A 478 -2.91 18.97 -28.39
C ALA A 478 -1.59 19.17 -29.11
N VAL A 479 -1.64 19.25 -30.42
CA VAL A 479 -0.55 19.66 -31.31
C VAL A 479 -1.05 20.83 -32.15
N VAL A 480 -0.31 21.94 -32.14
CA VAL A 480 -0.63 23.12 -32.94
C VAL A 480 0.50 23.39 -33.90
N ILE A 481 0.18 23.51 -35.19
CA ILE A 481 1.10 23.85 -36.27
C ILE A 481 0.68 25.21 -36.83
N LYS A 482 1.57 26.18 -36.80
CA LYS A 482 1.37 27.53 -37.33
C LYS A 482 2.25 27.77 -38.52
N ARG A 483 1.70 28.28 -39.63
CA ARG A 483 2.47 28.70 -40.79
C ARG A 483 3.11 30.07 -40.51
N THR A 484 4.43 30.19 -40.63
CA THR A 484 5.21 31.40 -40.31
C THR A 484 5.66 32.20 -41.53
#